data_8baef0fef99f9cd150c9cfb70b386ae8
#
_entry.id   8baef0fef99f9cd150c9cfb70b386ae8
#
_cell.length_a   1.000
_cell.length_b   1.000
_cell.length_c   1.000
_cell.angle_alpha   90.00
_cell.angle_beta   90.00
_cell.angle_gamma   90.00
#
_symmetry.space_group_name_H-M   'P 1'
#
loop_
_entity.id
_entity.type
_entity.pdbx_description
1 polymer ?
#
loop_
_entity_poly.entity_id
_entity_poly.type
_entity_poly.pdbx_seq_one_letter_code
_entity_poly.pdbx_strand_id
1 'polypeptide(L)'
;MFVDSSPENCKKSFETSLRRLGVESIDLYYMHRANPGVAIEKTVQTMKELHQAGTIKYLGLSEVSSETLRRAHAVHPIAAVKIEYNPWTLDIEGPSGTSLLDTCKELGVAVVAYSPWGRGILTGKYRSKNDFEPGDVRLYLERYQDENFRKNLVLVDKFEEVAKRKGCTSGQLVLAWLVT
;
A
#
# COMPACT_ATOMS: atom_id res chain seq x y z
N MET A 1 11.75 -4.79 12.48
CA MET A 1 12.16 -5.09 11.09
C MET A 1 13.18 -4.05 10.68
N PHE A 2 14.38 -4.46 10.28
CA PHE A 2 15.39 -3.52 9.76
C PHE A 2 15.00 -3.12 8.33
N VAL A 3 14.90 -1.82 8.08
CA VAL A 3 14.58 -1.25 6.76
C VAL A 3 15.84 -0.55 6.26
N ASP A 4 16.29 -0.92 5.07
CA ASP A 4 17.44 -0.29 4.42
C ASP A 4 17.01 0.23 3.04
N SER A 5 16.93 1.55 2.92
CA SER A 5 16.64 2.27 1.67
C SER A 5 17.88 3.00 1.12
N SER A 6 19.09 2.57 1.51
CA SER A 6 20.33 3.13 0.97
C SER A 6 20.45 2.92 -0.53
N PRO A 7 21.21 3.77 -1.23
CA PRO A 7 21.55 3.59 -2.64
C PRO A 7 22.12 2.22 -2.97
N GLU A 8 22.99 1.71 -2.10
CA GLU A 8 23.66 0.42 -2.25
C GLU A 8 22.63 -0.73 -2.19
N ASN A 9 21.74 -0.71 -1.19
CA ASN A 9 20.71 -1.71 -1.05
C ASN A 9 19.66 -1.60 -2.17
N CYS A 10 19.35 -0.41 -2.65
CA CYS A 10 18.47 -0.18 -3.79
C CYS A 10 18.99 -0.90 -5.03
N LYS A 11 20.26 -0.73 -5.39
CA LYS A 11 20.91 -1.41 -6.53
C LYS A 11 20.95 -2.93 -6.35
N LYS A 12 21.37 -3.42 -5.19
CA LYS A 12 21.41 -4.85 -4.86
C LYS A 12 20.03 -5.52 -4.93
N SER A 13 19.01 -4.85 -4.40
CA SER A 13 17.64 -5.34 -4.42
C SER A 13 17.07 -5.37 -5.84
N PHE A 14 17.40 -4.37 -6.65
CA PHE A 14 17.04 -4.31 -8.05
C PHE A 14 17.64 -5.49 -8.84
N GLU A 15 18.95 -5.72 -8.74
CA GLU A 15 19.64 -6.85 -9.39
C GLU A 15 19.05 -8.20 -8.96
N THR A 16 18.73 -8.33 -7.67
CA THR A 16 18.08 -9.54 -7.14
C THR A 16 16.69 -9.73 -7.72
N SER A 17 15.93 -8.65 -7.92
CA SER A 17 14.60 -8.69 -8.52
C SER A 17 14.66 -9.11 -9.98
N LEU A 18 15.58 -8.54 -10.79
CA LEU A 18 15.80 -8.95 -12.18
C LEU A 18 16.10 -10.44 -12.29
N ARG A 19 17.03 -10.93 -11.48
CA ARG A 19 17.43 -12.34 -11.48
C ARG A 19 16.27 -13.27 -11.09
N ARG A 20 15.46 -12.89 -10.09
CA ARG A 20 14.31 -13.71 -9.63
C ARG A 20 13.16 -13.71 -10.63
N LEU A 21 12.95 -12.60 -11.32
CA LEU A 21 11.91 -12.48 -12.34
C LEU A 21 12.33 -13.07 -13.68
N GLY A 22 13.64 -13.24 -13.91
CA GLY A 22 14.16 -13.72 -15.19
C GLY A 22 13.97 -12.73 -16.35
N VAL A 23 14.02 -11.42 -16.04
CA VAL A 23 13.82 -10.34 -17.01
C VAL A 23 15.01 -9.39 -17.05
N GLU A 24 15.18 -8.65 -18.16
CA GLU A 24 16.26 -7.68 -18.34
C GLU A 24 15.87 -6.28 -17.85
N SER A 25 14.57 -6.00 -17.69
CA SER A 25 14.05 -4.72 -17.22
C SER A 25 12.78 -4.90 -16.41
N ILE A 26 12.45 -3.90 -15.58
CA ILE A 26 11.25 -3.87 -14.73
C ILE A 26 10.39 -2.68 -15.13
N ASP A 27 9.11 -2.87 -15.43
CA ASP A 27 8.21 -1.77 -15.77
C ASP A 27 8.01 -0.81 -14.60
N LEU A 28 7.76 -1.29 -13.39
CA LEU A 28 7.53 -0.47 -12.21
C LEU A 28 8.31 -1.02 -11.02
N TYR A 29 9.34 -0.29 -10.61
CA TYR A 29 10.20 -0.66 -9.48
C TYR A 29 9.86 0.17 -8.25
N TYR A 30 9.56 -0.51 -7.12
CA TYR A 30 9.18 0.13 -5.88
C TYR A 30 10.31 0.14 -4.84
N MET A 31 10.50 1.30 -4.19
CA MET A 31 11.09 1.33 -2.85
C MET A 31 10.01 0.87 -1.85
N HIS A 32 10.25 -0.28 -1.16
CA HIS A 32 9.23 -0.91 -0.31
C HIS A 32 8.94 -0.12 0.97
N ARG A 33 9.98 0.43 1.63
CA ARG A 33 9.88 1.24 2.86
C ARG A 33 11.00 2.26 2.88
N ALA A 34 10.69 3.50 3.27
CA ALA A 34 11.70 4.52 3.53
C ALA A 34 12.34 4.28 4.91
N ASN A 35 13.67 4.35 4.98
CA ASN A 35 14.39 4.41 6.25
C ASN A 35 14.50 5.89 6.65
N PRO A 36 14.00 6.29 7.84
CA PRO A 36 14.11 7.68 8.30
C PRO A 36 15.55 8.21 8.38
N GLY A 37 16.54 7.33 8.54
CA GLY A 37 17.96 7.69 8.55
C GLY A 37 18.59 7.91 7.17
N VAL A 38 17.85 7.66 6.09
CA VAL A 38 18.30 7.84 4.70
C VAL A 38 17.42 8.88 4.00
N ALA A 39 18.02 9.97 3.55
CA ALA A 39 17.28 10.97 2.77
C ALA A 39 16.66 10.32 1.52
N ILE A 40 15.35 10.51 1.34
CA ILE A 40 14.60 9.89 0.25
C ILE A 40 15.16 10.26 -1.12
N GLU A 41 15.71 11.45 -1.25
CA GLU A 41 16.34 11.98 -2.46
C GLU A 41 17.49 11.09 -2.94
N LYS A 42 18.27 10.50 -2.01
CA LYS A 42 19.39 9.60 -2.36
C LYS A 42 18.89 8.30 -3.00
N THR A 43 17.85 7.73 -2.42
CA THR A 43 17.22 6.50 -2.95
C THR A 43 16.60 6.77 -4.32
N VAL A 44 15.84 7.86 -4.45
CA VAL A 44 15.18 8.21 -5.72
C VAL A 44 16.19 8.61 -6.79
N GLN A 45 17.32 9.23 -6.42
CA GLN A 45 18.41 9.51 -7.37
C GLN A 45 18.98 8.19 -7.94
N THR A 46 19.15 7.17 -7.10
CA THR A 46 19.60 5.85 -7.57
C THR A 46 18.56 5.19 -8.49
N MET A 47 17.29 5.28 -8.16
CA MET A 47 16.23 4.76 -9.03
C MET A 47 16.16 5.51 -10.36
N LYS A 48 16.39 6.82 -10.36
CA LYS A 48 16.52 7.65 -11.57
C LYS A 48 17.69 7.20 -12.46
N GLU A 49 18.83 6.86 -11.87
CA GLU A 49 19.97 6.30 -12.62
C GLU A 49 19.60 4.98 -13.33
N LEU A 50 18.87 4.09 -12.63
CA LEU A 50 18.38 2.85 -13.21
C LEU A 50 17.36 3.09 -14.34
N HIS A 51 16.52 4.12 -14.18
CA HIS A 51 15.58 4.55 -15.24
C HIS A 51 16.34 5.07 -16.46
N GLN A 52 17.34 5.94 -16.27
CA GLN A 52 18.16 6.47 -17.35
C GLN A 52 18.97 5.38 -18.09
N ALA A 53 19.34 4.32 -17.37
CA ALA A 53 19.97 3.13 -17.96
C ALA A 53 18.97 2.24 -18.73
N GLY A 54 17.67 2.56 -18.74
CA GLY A 54 16.63 1.79 -19.41
C GLY A 54 16.24 0.48 -18.71
N THR A 55 16.74 0.25 -17.48
CA THR A 55 16.50 -0.99 -16.74
C THR A 55 15.24 -0.96 -15.89
N ILE A 56 14.72 0.21 -15.55
CA ILE A 56 13.36 0.40 -15.01
C ILE A 56 12.64 1.45 -15.84
N LYS A 57 11.30 1.29 -15.97
CA LYS A 57 10.49 2.18 -16.78
C LYS A 57 9.80 3.25 -15.94
N TYR A 58 9.31 2.87 -14.76
CA TYR A 58 8.62 3.75 -13.83
C TYR A 58 9.13 3.54 -12.41
N LEU A 59 9.13 4.63 -11.61
CA LEU A 59 9.47 4.61 -10.20
C LEU A 59 8.21 4.58 -9.35
N GLY A 60 8.20 3.74 -8.31
CA GLY A 60 7.14 3.69 -7.31
C GLY A 60 7.68 3.80 -5.90
N LEU A 61 6.85 4.28 -4.99
CA LEU A 61 7.13 4.31 -3.55
C LEU A 61 6.06 3.53 -2.79
N SER A 62 6.40 3.08 -1.58
CA SER A 62 5.43 2.40 -0.73
C SER A 62 5.50 2.95 0.68
N GLU A 63 4.31 3.21 1.27
CA GLU A 63 4.16 3.64 2.66
C GLU A 63 4.97 4.90 2.99
N VAL A 64 4.76 5.95 2.21
CA VAL A 64 5.39 7.26 2.38
C VAL A 64 4.35 8.31 2.78
N SER A 65 4.81 9.37 3.46
CA SER A 65 4.00 10.54 3.76
C SER A 65 3.87 11.45 2.53
N SER A 66 2.89 12.37 2.56
CA SER A 66 2.73 13.43 1.55
C SER A 66 4.02 14.23 1.36
N GLU A 67 4.67 14.62 2.45
CA GLU A 67 5.94 15.35 2.39
C GLU A 67 7.04 14.54 1.71
N THR A 68 7.19 13.27 2.09
CA THR A 68 8.19 12.37 1.48
C THR A 68 7.92 12.17 -0.01
N LEU A 69 6.64 12.02 -0.40
CA LEU A 69 6.26 11.90 -1.81
C LEU A 69 6.63 13.16 -2.61
N ARG A 70 6.34 14.35 -2.08
CA ARG A 70 6.69 15.62 -2.75
C ARG A 70 8.20 15.76 -2.95
N ARG A 71 8.99 15.48 -1.92
CA ARG A 71 10.46 15.49 -1.98
C ARG A 71 11.01 14.50 -3.01
N ALA A 72 10.48 13.29 -3.00
CA ALA A 72 10.84 12.24 -3.97
C ALA A 72 10.50 12.66 -5.41
N HIS A 73 9.29 13.14 -5.62
CA HIS A 73 8.78 13.56 -6.93
C HIS A 73 9.56 14.74 -7.52
N ALA A 74 10.11 15.63 -6.68
CA ALA A 74 10.97 16.72 -7.11
C ALA A 74 12.32 16.24 -7.68
N VAL A 75 12.83 15.06 -7.29
CA VAL A 75 14.06 14.46 -7.85
C VAL A 75 13.79 13.77 -9.19
N HIS A 76 12.68 13.02 -9.25
CA HIS A 76 12.21 12.34 -10.45
C HIS A 76 10.72 12.03 -10.31
N PRO A 77 9.90 12.13 -11.37
CA PRO A 77 8.50 11.77 -11.33
C PRO A 77 8.27 10.36 -10.76
N ILE A 78 7.43 10.28 -9.73
CA ILE A 78 6.95 9.03 -9.15
C ILE A 78 5.65 8.66 -9.86
N ALA A 79 5.57 7.44 -10.39
CA ALA A 79 4.41 6.98 -11.14
C ALA A 79 3.30 6.43 -10.21
N ALA A 80 3.68 5.79 -9.11
CA ALA A 80 2.72 5.16 -8.22
C ALA A 80 3.18 5.16 -6.75
N VAL A 81 2.20 5.22 -5.84
CA VAL A 81 2.39 4.97 -4.41
C VAL A 81 1.54 3.77 -3.99
N LYS A 82 2.20 2.76 -3.40
CA LYS A 82 1.54 1.60 -2.81
C LYS A 82 1.28 1.86 -1.33
N ILE A 83 0.02 1.77 -0.90
CA ILE A 83 -0.40 2.13 0.46
C ILE A 83 -1.58 1.26 0.93
N GLU A 84 -1.73 1.01 2.24
CA GLU A 84 -2.95 0.37 2.76
C GLU A 84 -4.11 1.35 2.58
N TYR A 85 -5.10 0.93 1.79
CA TYR A 85 -6.29 1.74 1.58
C TYR A 85 -7.50 0.85 1.31
N ASN A 86 -8.52 1.05 2.08
CA ASN A 86 -9.80 0.34 1.99
C ASN A 86 -10.83 1.08 2.86
N PRO A 87 -12.14 0.77 2.80
CA PRO A 87 -13.16 1.46 3.59
C PRO A 87 -12.99 1.43 5.11
N TRP A 88 -12.05 0.64 5.60
CA TRP A 88 -11.70 0.54 7.02
C TRP A 88 -10.41 1.28 7.39
N THR A 89 -9.57 1.60 6.41
CA THR A 89 -8.29 2.29 6.58
C THR A 89 -8.25 3.49 5.65
N LEU A 90 -8.67 4.64 6.17
CA LEU A 90 -8.83 5.91 5.44
C LEU A 90 -7.71 6.92 5.75
N ASP A 91 -6.61 6.44 6.33
CA ASP A 91 -5.52 7.28 6.84
C ASP A 91 -4.87 8.20 5.79
N ILE A 92 -5.03 7.90 4.51
CA ILE A 92 -4.51 8.72 3.41
C ILE A 92 -5.44 9.87 3.01
N GLU A 93 -6.67 9.90 3.54
CA GLU A 93 -7.68 10.91 3.20
C GLU A 93 -7.58 12.13 4.11
N GLY A 94 -7.79 13.31 3.51
CA GLY A 94 -8.07 14.58 4.18
C GLY A 94 -7.07 15.03 5.25
N PRO A 95 -7.34 16.17 5.89
CA PRO A 95 -6.46 16.78 6.90
C PRO A 95 -6.46 16.04 8.25
N SER A 96 -7.47 15.22 8.53
CA SER A 96 -7.48 14.35 9.72
C SER A 96 -6.58 13.11 9.58
N GLY A 97 -6.19 12.78 8.35
CA GLY A 97 -5.22 11.75 8.01
C GLY A 97 -3.90 12.35 7.52
N THR A 98 -3.31 11.75 6.50
CA THR A 98 -2.02 12.19 5.95
C THR A 98 -2.13 13.07 4.71
N SER A 99 -3.35 13.31 4.18
CA SER A 99 -3.63 13.98 2.91
C SER A 99 -2.81 13.43 1.72
N LEU A 100 -2.38 12.16 1.80
CA LEU A 100 -1.57 11.54 0.76
C LEU A 100 -2.37 11.36 -0.54
N LEU A 101 -3.66 11.04 -0.42
CA LEU A 101 -4.55 10.89 -1.58
C LEU A 101 -4.64 12.18 -2.40
N ASP A 102 -4.77 13.32 -1.73
CA ASP A 102 -4.82 14.63 -2.39
C ASP A 102 -3.47 14.98 -3.02
N THR A 103 -2.36 14.67 -2.33
CA THR A 103 -1.02 14.84 -2.88
C THR A 103 -0.79 13.96 -4.11
N CYS A 104 -1.26 12.73 -4.11
CA CYS A 104 -1.18 11.85 -5.28
C CYS A 104 -1.97 12.43 -6.46
N LYS A 105 -3.19 12.93 -6.22
CA LYS A 105 -4.01 13.58 -7.26
C LYS A 105 -3.33 14.82 -7.83
N GLU A 106 -2.78 15.68 -6.97
CA GLU A 106 -2.08 16.91 -7.37
C GLU A 106 -0.86 16.61 -8.25
N LEU A 107 -0.09 15.59 -7.90
CA LEU A 107 1.15 15.23 -8.61
C LEU A 107 0.93 14.26 -9.78
N GLY A 108 -0.29 13.80 -10.05
CA GLY A 108 -0.58 12.79 -11.06
C GLY A 108 -0.01 11.41 -10.74
N VAL A 109 0.10 11.05 -9.47
CA VAL A 109 0.63 9.79 -8.97
C VAL A 109 -0.50 8.79 -8.75
N ALA A 110 -0.40 7.60 -9.31
CA ALA A 110 -1.39 6.55 -9.10
C ALA A 110 -1.31 5.97 -7.67
N VAL A 111 -2.47 5.75 -7.06
CA VAL A 111 -2.56 5.04 -5.78
C VAL A 111 -2.79 3.55 -6.04
N VAL A 112 -1.91 2.70 -5.50
CA VAL A 112 -2.01 1.24 -5.55
C VAL A 112 -2.37 0.74 -4.15
N ALA A 113 -3.68 0.52 -3.94
CA ALA A 113 -4.20 0.06 -2.67
C ALA A 113 -3.81 -1.39 -2.39
N TYR A 114 -3.16 -1.66 -1.25
CA TYR A 114 -3.00 -3.03 -0.78
C TYR A 114 -3.96 -3.34 0.38
N SER A 115 -4.17 -4.62 0.63
CA SER A 115 -5.19 -5.11 1.58
C SER A 115 -6.59 -4.53 1.33
N PRO A 116 -7.10 -4.53 0.09
CA PRO A 116 -8.37 -3.90 -0.24
C PRO A 116 -9.53 -4.43 0.61
N TRP A 117 -9.49 -5.69 1.01
CA TRP A 117 -10.50 -6.31 1.89
C TRP A 117 -10.15 -6.27 3.38
N GLY A 118 -9.26 -5.37 3.82
CA GLY A 118 -8.85 -5.30 5.23
C GLY A 118 -8.32 -6.65 5.73
N ARG A 119 -7.43 -7.30 4.97
CA ARG A 119 -6.93 -8.66 5.25
C ARG A 119 -8.05 -9.72 5.33
N GLY A 120 -9.13 -9.51 4.60
CA GLY A 120 -10.24 -10.44 4.47
C GLY A 120 -11.45 -10.16 5.35
N ILE A 121 -11.37 -9.27 6.35
CA ILE A 121 -12.50 -9.00 7.26
C ILE A 121 -13.71 -8.39 6.53
N LEU A 122 -13.47 -7.47 5.58
CA LEU A 122 -14.52 -6.80 4.83
C LEU A 122 -15.29 -7.71 3.86
N THR A 123 -14.86 -8.96 3.72
CA THR A 123 -15.61 -9.97 2.96
C THR A 123 -16.75 -10.62 3.77
N GLY A 124 -16.77 -10.40 5.09
CA GLY A 124 -17.71 -11.06 6.01
C GLY A 124 -17.35 -12.50 6.40
N LYS A 125 -16.25 -13.05 5.84
CA LYS A 125 -15.82 -14.45 6.10
C LYS A 125 -15.41 -14.70 7.56
N TYR A 126 -14.79 -13.72 8.21
CA TYR A 126 -14.23 -13.85 9.54
C TYR A 126 -15.11 -13.09 10.53
N ARG A 127 -15.66 -13.81 11.51
CA ARG A 127 -16.61 -13.27 12.50
C ARG A 127 -16.10 -13.39 13.93
N SER A 128 -15.07 -14.22 14.14
CA SER A 128 -14.43 -14.43 15.43
C SER A 128 -12.96 -14.74 15.28
N LYS A 129 -12.20 -14.66 16.37
CA LYS A 129 -10.80 -15.10 16.38
C LYS A 129 -10.65 -16.60 16.08
N ASN A 130 -11.67 -17.39 16.37
CA ASN A 130 -11.65 -18.85 16.13
C ASN A 130 -11.72 -19.20 14.65
N ASP A 131 -12.00 -18.23 13.77
CA ASP A 131 -12.00 -18.43 12.33
C ASP A 131 -10.58 -18.36 11.72
N PHE A 132 -9.58 -18.03 12.54
CA PHE A 132 -8.18 -17.95 12.12
C PHE A 132 -7.41 -19.20 12.54
N GLU A 133 -6.52 -19.64 11.65
CA GLU A 133 -5.59 -20.74 11.95
C GLU A 133 -4.57 -20.34 13.03
N PRO A 134 -4.10 -21.30 13.85
CA PRO A 134 -3.03 -21.05 14.81
C PRO A 134 -1.79 -20.45 14.11
N GLY A 135 -1.27 -19.35 14.66
CA GLY A 135 -0.12 -18.63 14.08
C GLY A 135 -0.46 -17.62 12.99
N ASP A 136 -1.74 -17.42 12.67
CA ASP A 136 -2.16 -16.37 11.75
C ASP A 136 -1.77 -14.99 12.31
N VAL A 137 -1.08 -14.18 11.49
CA VAL A 137 -0.60 -12.86 11.89
C VAL A 137 -1.72 -11.93 12.36
N ARG A 138 -2.95 -12.13 11.88
CA ARG A 138 -4.12 -11.33 12.28
C ARG A 138 -4.44 -11.48 13.77
N LEU A 139 -4.13 -12.62 14.36
CA LEU A 139 -4.30 -12.85 15.80
C LEU A 139 -3.47 -11.90 16.68
N TYR A 140 -2.42 -11.31 16.13
CA TYR A 140 -1.52 -10.38 16.83
C TYR A 140 -1.79 -8.91 16.49
N LEU A 141 -2.69 -8.62 15.56
CA LEU A 141 -3.02 -7.26 15.18
C LEU A 141 -4.12 -6.69 16.08
N GLU A 142 -3.91 -5.49 16.58
CA GLU A 142 -4.80 -4.82 17.53
C GLU A 142 -6.26 -4.72 17.03
N ARG A 143 -6.45 -4.49 15.74
CA ARG A 143 -7.77 -4.40 15.09
C ARG A 143 -8.59 -5.71 15.15
N TYR A 144 -7.94 -6.85 15.40
CA TYR A 144 -8.58 -8.17 15.56
C TYR A 144 -8.66 -8.63 17.02
N GLN A 145 -8.29 -7.77 18.00
CA GLN A 145 -8.45 -8.10 19.40
C GLN A 145 -9.90 -7.88 19.86
N ASP A 146 -10.38 -8.75 20.68
CA ASP A 146 -11.70 -8.89 21.28
C ASP A 146 -12.70 -7.73 21.06
N GLU A 147 -12.55 -6.66 21.81
CA GLU A 147 -13.45 -5.51 21.75
C GLU A 147 -13.33 -4.75 20.42
N ASN A 148 -12.11 -4.56 19.92
CA ASN A 148 -11.88 -3.92 18.62
C ASN A 148 -12.47 -4.76 17.49
N PHE A 149 -12.31 -6.08 17.55
CA PHE A 149 -12.87 -6.95 16.52
C PHE A 149 -14.40 -6.85 16.48
N ARG A 150 -15.06 -6.87 17.66
CA ARG A 150 -16.53 -6.71 17.73
C ARG A 150 -16.98 -5.37 17.16
N LYS A 151 -16.29 -4.27 17.49
CA LYS A 151 -16.59 -2.94 16.93
C LYS A 151 -16.44 -2.93 15.40
N ASN A 152 -15.40 -3.58 14.91
CA ASN A 152 -15.09 -3.65 13.47
C ASN A 152 -16.12 -4.50 12.70
N LEU A 153 -16.69 -5.53 13.32
CA LEU A 153 -17.75 -6.33 12.71
C LEU A 153 -19.03 -5.52 12.42
N VAL A 154 -19.30 -4.47 13.18
CA VAL A 154 -20.44 -3.56 12.89
C VAL A 154 -20.29 -2.92 11.52
N LEU A 155 -19.06 -2.56 11.11
CA LEU A 155 -18.80 -2.05 9.77
C LEU A 155 -19.01 -3.14 8.70
N VAL A 156 -18.56 -4.36 8.98
CA VAL A 156 -18.76 -5.51 8.08
C VAL A 156 -20.25 -5.76 7.84
N ASP A 157 -21.06 -5.74 8.90
CA ASP A 157 -22.53 -5.93 8.80
C ASP A 157 -23.17 -4.86 7.89
N LYS A 158 -22.76 -3.60 8.03
CA LYS A 158 -23.24 -2.52 7.16
C LYS A 158 -22.82 -2.72 5.69
N PHE A 159 -21.61 -3.20 5.45
CA PHE A 159 -21.17 -3.55 4.09
C PHE A 159 -22.00 -4.69 3.50
N GLU A 160 -22.30 -5.72 4.26
CA GLU A 160 -23.13 -6.83 3.85
C GLU A 160 -24.56 -6.38 3.49
N GLU A 161 -25.17 -5.50 4.31
CA GLU A 161 -26.49 -4.92 4.03
C GLU A 161 -26.50 -4.14 2.71
N VAL A 162 -25.51 -3.29 2.48
CA VAL A 162 -25.40 -2.52 1.23
C VAL A 162 -25.15 -3.43 0.03
N ALA A 163 -24.25 -4.41 0.15
CA ALA A 163 -23.94 -5.38 -0.89
C ALA A 163 -25.19 -6.18 -1.28
N LYS A 164 -25.97 -6.66 -0.30
CA LYS A 164 -27.23 -7.37 -0.51
C LYS A 164 -28.25 -6.51 -1.28
N ARG A 165 -28.39 -5.22 -0.93
CA ARG A 165 -29.27 -4.29 -1.66
C ARG A 165 -28.82 -4.05 -3.11
N LYS A 166 -27.52 -4.11 -3.36
CA LYS A 166 -26.93 -3.94 -4.71
C LYS A 166 -26.79 -5.25 -5.49
N GLY A 167 -27.20 -6.38 -4.93
CA GLY A 167 -27.10 -7.69 -5.58
C GLY A 167 -25.67 -8.17 -5.83
N CYS A 168 -24.71 -7.78 -4.96
CA CYS A 168 -23.31 -8.17 -5.06
C CYS A 168 -22.78 -8.70 -3.72
N THR A 169 -21.56 -9.25 -3.71
CA THR A 169 -20.89 -9.64 -2.47
C THR A 169 -20.23 -8.44 -1.80
N SER A 170 -19.98 -8.50 -0.48
CA SER A 170 -19.24 -7.46 0.25
C SER A 170 -17.86 -7.21 -0.36
N GLY A 171 -17.16 -8.28 -0.76
CA GLY A 171 -15.86 -8.16 -1.43
C GLY A 171 -15.93 -7.41 -2.76
N GLN A 172 -16.95 -7.63 -3.58
CA GLN A 172 -17.18 -6.86 -4.81
C GLN A 172 -17.53 -5.41 -4.53
N LEU A 173 -18.36 -5.14 -3.51
CA LEU A 173 -18.70 -3.77 -3.10
C LEU A 173 -17.46 -2.98 -2.68
N VAL A 174 -16.58 -3.59 -1.89
CA VAL A 174 -15.33 -2.96 -1.43
C VAL A 174 -14.39 -2.64 -2.60
N LEU A 175 -14.25 -3.57 -3.56
CA LEU A 175 -13.42 -3.30 -4.75
C LEU A 175 -14.03 -2.19 -5.62
N ALA A 176 -15.35 -2.17 -5.79
CA ALA A 176 -16.03 -1.11 -6.53
C ALA A 176 -15.80 0.26 -5.87
N TRP A 177 -15.86 0.34 -4.54
CA TRP A 177 -15.58 1.57 -3.79
C TRP A 177 -14.15 2.09 -4.00
N LEU A 178 -13.16 1.20 -4.14
CA LEU A 178 -11.76 1.59 -4.35
C LEU A 178 -11.47 2.19 -5.74
N VAL A 179 -12.30 1.89 -6.75
CA VAL A 179 -12.07 2.32 -8.14
C VAL A 179 -12.99 3.46 -8.57
N THR A 180 -13.84 3.95 -7.66
CA THR A 180 -14.70 5.13 -7.87
C THR A 180 -14.05 6.39 -7.31
#